data_ed913e075ead764034bc4f452b4b793e
#
_entry.id   ed913e075ead764034bc4f452b4b793e
#
_cell.length_a   1.000
_cell.length_b   1.000
_cell.length_c   1.000
_cell.angle_alpha   90.00
_cell.angle_beta   90.00
_cell.angle_gamma   90.00
#
_symmetry.space_group_name_H-M   'P 1'
#
loop_
_entity.id
_entity.type
_entity.pdbx_description
1 polymer ?
#
loop_
_entity_poly.entity_id
_entity_poly.type
_entity_poly.pdbx_seq_one_letter_code
_entity_poly.pdbx_strand_id
1 'polypeptide(L)'
;MSTATSQGEIVVGLDIGTTKVCAVVAEVDSADGITILGVGMVPCRGLRKGIVANIDWTVRSIKDAIESAQTMAGVEIRTIYAGIGGSHIRSSGSDGVAAIAGGEVTRRDVERVLEGARAIPVDADRQILHVLPREYMVDSQDGIRDPIGMAGVRLGVKVNLVTAATSCVQNAIRCAERCGLAVADVVLQPLASAEAVLSDDEKEIGVAVIDIGGGTTDILLYVDGGIAHASVIPVGGNNITSDIAAGLRTPMAEADRLKRLSGCALGRMVADDEEIEVPGVGGHVPRKTARRVLSDIIEPRVEEIFAVVRKRIEDTGMLEQLSAGVVLTGGAVLLQGMCEFAEEILGMPVRTGLPTGIKGITQLVHGPEYAAGVGLVKYGAQIMCAESALSPRMASVPPQTRSRMPSSEEIVEASKSGFWEWIKAAF
;
A
#
# COMPACT_ATOMS: atom_id res chain seq x y z
N MET A 1 -21.50 21.94 33.09
CA MET A 1 -20.89 22.25 31.79
C MET A 1 -20.53 20.90 31.15
N SER A 2 -21.40 20.42 30.27
CA SER A 2 -21.20 19.18 29.53
C SER A 2 -20.25 19.51 28.36
N THR A 3 -19.01 19.07 28.43
CA THR A 3 -18.12 19.06 27.28
C THR A 3 -18.70 18.05 26.31
N ALA A 4 -19.27 18.53 25.21
CA ALA A 4 -19.57 17.70 24.07
C ALA A 4 -18.19 17.20 23.56
N THR A 5 -17.85 15.96 23.88
CA THR A 5 -16.78 15.23 23.20
C THR A 5 -17.19 15.15 21.74
N SER A 6 -16.49 15.84 20.87
CA SER A 6 -16.58 15.58 19.44
C SER A 6 -16.21 14.11 19.26
N GLN A 7 -17.17 13.27 18.89
CA GLN A 7 -16.84 11.91 18.47
C GLN A 7 -16.01 12.05 17.19
N GLY A 8 -14.80 11.51 17.21
CA GLY A 8 -13.96 11.45 16.02
C GLY A 8 -14.66 10.62 14.94
N GLU A 9 -14.27 10.82 13.69
CA GLU A 9 -14.84 10.08 12.57
C GLU A 9 -14.13 8.73 12.42
N ILE A 10 -14.90 7.67 12.12
CA ILE A 10 -14.36 6.32 11.95
C ILE A 10 -13.85 6.13 10.52
N VAL A 11 -12.58 5.77 10.40
CA VAL A 11 -11.92 5.41 9.15
C VAL A 11 -11.52 3.94 9.21
N VAL A 12 -11.77 3.22 8.12
CA VAL A 12 -11.42 1.80 8.02
C VAL A 12 -10.61 1.54 6.77
N GLY A 13 -9.40 1.02 6.95
CA GLY A 13 -8.54 0.52 5.89
C GLY A 13 -8.71 -0.98 5.72
N LEU A 14 -8.98 -1.44 4.49
CA LEU A 14 -9.07 -2.86 4.14
C LEU A 14 -7.97 -3.23 3.15
N ASP A 15 -6.92 -3.88 3.63
CA ASP A 15 -5.85 -4.46 2.82
C ASP A 15 -6.25 -5.86 2.35
N ILE A 16 -6.48 -6.04 1.03
CA ILE A 16 -6.86 -7.32 0.41
C ILE A 16 -5.62 -7.94 -0.23
N GLY A 17 -4.84 -8.69 0.56
CA GLY A 17 -3.58 -9.28 0.13
C GLY A 17 -3.68 -10.75 -0.32
N THR A 18 -2.63 -11.25 -0.98
CA THR A 18 -2.58 -12.63 -1.50
C THR A 18 -2.64 -13.69 -0.39
N THR A 19 -2.06 -13.43 0.78
CA THR A 19 -1.94 -14.39 1.89
C THR A 19 -2.78 -14.02 3.10
N LYS A 20 -3.18 -12.76 3.21
CA LYS A 20 -3.97 -12.24 4.32
C LYS A 20 -4.96 -11.18 3.82
N VAL A 21 -6.06 -11.01 4.54
CA VAL A 21 -6.89 -9.81 4.53
C VAL A 21 -6.74 -9.16 5.88
N CYS A 22 -6.48 -7.85 5.88
CA CYS A 22 -6.31 -7.06 7.10
C CYS A 22 -7.26 -5.85 7.08
N ALA A 23 -8.12 -5.75 8.08
CA ALA A 23 -8.97 -4.60 8.33
C ALA A 23 -8.44 -3.84 9.55
N VAL A 24 -8.17 -2.54 9.40
CA VAL A 24 -7.72 -1.66 10.48
C VAL A 24 -8.78 -0.58 10.68
N VAL A 25 -9.26 -0.45 11.91
CA VAL A 25 -10.28 0.54 12.31
C VAL A 25 -9.62 1.60 13.16
N ALA A 26 -9.83 2.86 12.81
CA ALA A 26 -9.34 3.98 13.61
C ALA A 26 -10.39 5.06 13.75
N GLU A 27 -10.27 5.81 14.83
CA GLU A 27 -10.92 7.09 15.05
C GLU A 27 -9.97 8.21 14.67
N VAL A 28 -10.46 9.16 13.91
CA VAL A 28 -9.71 10.34 13.44
C VAL A 28 -10.29 11.57 14.11
N ASP A 29 -9.47 12.27 14.87
CA ASP A 29 -9.78 13.55 15.48
C ASP A 29 -8.79 14.61 15.00
N SER A 30 -9.31 15.79 14.63
CA SER A 30 -8.47 16.91 14.17
C SER A 30 -7.47 17.40 15.24
N ALA A 31 -7.76 17.19 16.53
CA ALA A 31 -6.90 17.59 17.65
C ALA A 31 -5.97 16.47 18.10
N ASP A 32 -6.43 15.21 18.10
CA ASP A 32 -5.74 14.06 18.66
C ASP A 32 -5.06 13.17 17.62
N GLY A 33 -5.37 13.35 16.33
CA GLY A 33 -4.81 12.57 15.23
C GLY A 33 -5.52 11.22 15.05
N ILE A 34 -4.76 10.17 14.69
CA ILE A 34 -5.30 8.85 14.33
C ILE A 34 -5.13 7.89 15.50
N THR A 35 -6.25 7.36 16.03
CA THR A 35 -6.27 6.39 17.14
C THR A 35 -6.79 5.04 16.65
N ILE A 36 -5.96 4.00 16.66
CA ILE A 36 -6.36 2.65 16.28
C ILE A 36 -7.27 2.05 17.34
N LEU A 37 -8.48 1.64 16.94
CA LEU A 37 -9.50 1.06 17.80
C LEU A 37 -9.61 -0.46 17.67
N GLY A 38 -9.31 -1.01 16.49
CA GLY A 38 -9.44 -2.43 16.24
C GLY A 38 -8.69 -2.88 14.99
N VAL A 39 -8.35 -4.16 14.97
CA VAL A 39 -7.73 -4.83 13.83
C VAL A 39 -8.28 -6.24 13.67
N GLY A 40 -8.54 -6.62 12.42
CA GLY A 40 -8.87 -7.98 12.06
C GLY A 40 -7.93 -8.46 10.96
N MET A 41 -7.16 -9.51 11.21
CA MET A 41 -6.27 -10.12 10.23
C MET A 41 -6.58 -11.60 10.11
N VAL A 42 -6.88 -12.05 8.89
CA VAL A 42 -7.20 -13.44 8.61
C VAL A 42 -6.46 -13.95 7.37
N PRO A 43 -6.16 -15.25 7.28
CA PRO A 43 -5.58 -15.84 6.08
C PRO A 43 -6.49 -15.65 4.87
N CYS A 44 -5.90 -15.30 3.71
CA CYS A 44 -6.59 -15.22 2.42
C CYS A 44 -6.15 -16.38 1.51
N ARG A 45 -7.11 -17.01 0.86
CA ARG A 45 -6.88 -18.07 -0.14
C ARG A 45 -7.51 -17.73 -1.50
N GLY A 46 -8.21 -16.61 -1.58
CA GLY A 46 -8.95 -16.17 -2.76
C GLY A 46 -8.13 -15.40 -3.79
N LEU A 47 -6.91 -14.97 -3.46
CA LEU A 47 -6.05 -14.18 -4.33
C LEU A 47 -4.83 -14.96 -4.83
N ARG A 48 -4.37 -14.59 -6.03
CA ARG A 48 -3.11 -15.07 -6.60
C ARG A 48 -2.35 -13.89 -7.21
N LYS A 49 -1.14 -13.63 -6.74
CA LYS A 49 -0.31 -12.49 -7.20
C LYS A 49 -1.06 -11.14 -7.14
N GLY A 50 -1.79 -10.90 -6.04
CA GLY A 50 -2.57 -9.68 -5.84
C GLY A 50 -3.89 -9.60 -6.62
N ILE A 51 -4.27 -10.62 -7.41
CA ILE A 51 -5.47 -10.65 -8.23
C ILE A 51 -6.48 -11.62 -7.64
N VAL A 52 -7.76 -11.23 -7.57
CA VAL A 52 -8.86 -12.09 -7.12
C VAL A 52 -9.01 -13.28 -8.09
N ALA A 53 -8.69 -14.47 -7.60
CA ALA A 53 -8.80 -15.73 -8.33
C ALA A 53 -10.06 -16.52 -7.94
N ASN A 54 -10.59 -16.31 -6.74
CA ASN A 54 -11.83 -16.89 -6.27
C ASN A 54 -12.59 -15.88 -5.41
N ILE A 55 -13.73 -15.43 -5.93
CA ILE A 55 -14.55 -14.38 -5.30
C ILE A 55 -15.10 -14.88 -3.95
N ASP A 56 -15.64 -16.09 -3.86
CA ASP A 56 -16.31 -16.57 -2.65
C ASP A 56 -15.33 -16.78 -1.49
N TRP A 57 -14.13 -17.23 -1.76
CA TRP A 57 -13.08 -17.33 -0.75
C TRP A 57 -12.60 -15.94 -0.30
N THR A 58 -12.47 -14.98 -1.25
CA THR A 58 -12.10 -13.61 -0.92
C THR A 58 -13.17 -12.94 -0.06
N VAL A 59 -14.44 -13.06 -0.44
CA VAL A 59 -15.60 -12.54 0.34
C VAL A 59 -15.60 -13.11 1.76
N ARG A 60 -15.37 -14.41 1.93
CA ARG A 60 -15.30 -15.03 3.26
C ARG A 60 -14.17 -14.42 4.09
N SER A 61 -12.96 -14.31 3.53
CA SER A 61 -11.82 -13.72 4.25
C SER A 61 -12.06 -12.24 4.60
N ILE A 62 -12.69 -11.46 3.69
CA ILE A 62 -13.06 -10.06 4.01
C ILE A 62 -14.05 -10.02 5.16
N LYS A 63 -15.10 -10.84 5.11
CA LYS A 63 -16.11 -10.90 6.16
C LYS A 63 -15.51 -11.24 7.51
N ASP A 64 -14.70 -12.28 7.58
CA ASP A 64 -14.06 -12.74 8.83
C ASP A 64 -13.11 -11.63 9.39
N ALA A 65 -12.37 -10.91 8.53
CA ALA A 65 -11.49 -9.81 8.94
C ALA A 65 -12.29 -8.61 9.48
N ILE A 66 -13.38 -8.23 8.80
CA ILE A 66 -14.27 -7.14 9.21
C ILE A 66 -14.97 -7.47 10.53
N GLU A 67 -15.52 -8.68 10.69
CA GLU A 67 -16.17 -9.12 11.93
C GLU A 67 -15.19 -9.10 13.12
N SER A 68 -13.93 -9.53 12.90
CA SER A 68 -12.89 -9.46 13.93
C SER A 68 -12.57 -8.00 14.31
N ALA A 69 -12.40 -7.13 13.32
CA ALA A 69 -12.09 -5.72 13.54
C ALA A 69 -13.25 -4.98 14.25
N GLN A 70 -14.50 -5.23 13.84
CA GLN A 70 -15.71 -4.68 14.46
C GLN A 70 -15.84 -5.09 15.94
N THR A 71 -15.61 -6.38 16.22
CA THR A 71 -15.69 -6.93 17.57
C THR A 71 -14.66 -6.25 18.49
N MET A 72 -13.46 -6.02 18.00
CA MET A 72 -12.39 -5.37 18.76
C MET A 72 -12.66 -3.87 18.96
N ALA A 73 -13.07 -3.18 17.90
CA ALA A 73 -13.29 -1.73 17.91
C ALA A 73 -14.63 -1.33 18.60
N GLY A 74 -15.58 -2.26 18.70
CA GLY A 74 -16.92 -1.97 19.24
C GLY A 74 -17.79 -1.07 18.36
N VAL A 75 -17.48 -0.98 17.05
CA VAL A 75 -18.19 -0.16 16.06
C VAL A 75 -18.66 -0.98 14.87
N GLU A 76 -19.75 -0.56 14.22
CA GLU A 76 -20.21 -1.14 12.96
C GLU A 76 -19.46 -0.53 11.79
N ILE A 77 -18.86 -1.38 10.93
CA ILE A 77 -18.14 -0.94 9.73
C ILE A 77 -19.09 -0.98 8.53
N ARG A 78 -19.26 0.16 7.87
CA ARG A 78 -20.09 0.29 6.67
C ARG A 78 -19.32 0.77 5.45
N THR A 79 -18.28 1.58 5.68
CA THR A 79 -17.48 2.21 4.63
C THR A 79 -16.01 1.88 4.85
N ILE A 80 -15.28 1.63 3.76
CA ILE A 80 -13.87 1.26 3.80
C ILE A 80 -13.06 1.98 2.71
N TYR A 81 -11.77 2.16 2.96
CA TYR A 81 -10.75 2.44 1.96
C TYR A 81 -10.08 1.11 1.60
N ALA A 82 -10.18 0.71 0.33
CA ALA A 82 -9.71 -0.61 -0.11
C ALA A 82 -8.32 -0.52 -0.74
N GLY A 83 -7.37 -1.30 -0.22
CA GLY A 83 -6.04 -1.45 -0.81
C GLY A 83 -6.05 -2.47 -1.94
N ILE A 84 -5.53 -2.09 -3.10
CA ILE A 84 -5.28 -3.02 -4.20
C ILE A 84 -3.82 -3.00 -4.62
N GLY A 85 -3.32 -4.16 -5.04
CA GLY A 85 -1.99 -4.37 -5.59
C GLY A 85 -2.03 -5.52 -6.59
N GLY A 86 -0.88 -5.88 -7.12
CA GLY A 86 -0.77 -7.05 -7.97
C GLY A 86 -0.23 -6.79 -9.35
N SER A 87 0.04 -7.88 -10.08
CA SER A 87 0.75 -7.86 -11.37
C SER A 87 0.02 -7.15 -12.52
N HIS A 88 -1.24 -6.74 -12.30
CA HIS A 88 -2.03 -5.97 -13.26
C HIS A 88 -1.78 -4.46 -13.17
N ILE A 89 -1.06 -3.98 -12.18
CA ILE A 89 -0.67 -2.57 -12.03
C ILE A 89 0.44 -2.22 -13.01
N ARG A 90 0.33 -1.06 -13.64
CA ARG A 90 1.37 -0.44 -14.48
C ARG A 90 1.51 1.02 -14.14
N SER A 91 2.71 1.54 -14.30
CA SER A 91 3.06 2.93 -14.10
C SER A 91 3.70 3.50 -15.35
N SER A 92 3.38 4.75 -15.70
CA SER A 92 3.97 5.48 -16.82
C SER A 92 4.02 6.96 -16.53
N GLY A 93 5.07 7.64 -17.00
CA GLY A 93 5.15 9.10 -16.93
C GLY A 93 4.18 9.77 -17.91
N SER A 94 3.67 10.93 -17.52
CA SER A 94 2.91 11.83 -18.39
C SER A 94 3.17 13.29 -17.99
N ASP A 95 3.01 14.19 -18.95
CA ASP A 95 3.19 15.63 -18.76
C ASP A 95 1.88 16.35 -19.04
N GLY A 96 1.57 17.34 -18.20
CA GLY A 96 0.46 18.27 -18.42
C GLY A 96 0.95 19.69 -18.58
N VAL A 97 0.23 20.49 -19.36
CA VAL A 97 0.51 21.92 -19.52
C VAL A 97 -0.81 22.69 -19.59
N ALA A 98 -0.88 23.80 -18.83
CA ALA A 98 -2.00 24.71 -18.84
C ALA A 98 -1.55 26.17 -18.83
N ALA A 99 -2.32 27.06 -19.43
CA ALA A 99 -2.09 28.51 -19.29
C ALA A 99 -2.62 28.99 -17.93
N ILE A 100 -1.91 29.89 -17.27
CA ILE A 100 -2.33 30.51 -16.01
C ILE A 100 -3.24 31.70 -16.35
N ALA A 101 -4.50 31.63 -15.90
CA ALA A 101 -5.54 32.56 -16.33
C ALA A 101 -5.48 33.96 -15.66
N GLY A 102 -4.84 34.09 -14.53
CA GLY A 102 -4.85 35.33 -13.73
C GLY A 102 -3.46 35.96 -13.48
N GLY A 103 -2.41 35.41 -14.11
CA GLY A 103 -1.03 35.81 -13.84
C GLY A 103 -0.46 35.23 -12.53
N GLU A 104 -1.28 34.53 -11.74
CA GLU A 104 -0.90 33.83 -10.52
C GLU A 104 -1.58 32.45 -10.52
N VAL A 105 -0.85 31.41 -10.15
CA VAL A 105 -1.32 30.01 -10.14
C VAL A 105 -2.39 29.83 -9.07
N THR A 106 -3.54 29.37 -9.49
CA THR A 106 -4.66 29.02 -8.61
C THR A 106 -4.85 27.50 -8.53
N ARG A 107 -5.64 27.04 -7.56
CA ARG A 107 -6.05 25.61 -7.47
C ARG A 107 -6.68 25.10 -8.76
N ARG A 108 -7.51 25.92 -9.43
CA ARG A 108 -8.12 25.57 -10.71
C ARG A 108 -7.09 25.36 -11.82
N ASP A 109 -5.98 26.08 -11.79
CA ASP A 109 -4.89 25.89 -12.75
C ASP A 109 -4.18 24.58 -12.50
N VAL A 110 -3.97 24.21 -11.22
CA VAL A 110 -3.41 22.91 -10.82
C VAL A 110 -4.34 21.77 -11.24
N GLU A 111 -5.64 21.85 -10.97
CA GLU A 111 -6.62 20.86 -11.42
C GLU A 111 -6.58 20.70 -12.94
N ARG A 112 -6.60 21.80 -13.70
CA ARG A 112 -6.56 21.77 -15.15
C ARG A 112 -5.28 21.17 -15.75
N VAL A 113 -4.13 21.45 -15.16
CA VAL A 113 -2.85 20.90 -15.64
C VAL A 113 -2.77 19.40 -15.36
N LEU A 114 -3.31 18.93 -14.23
CA LEU A 114 -3.41 17.51 -13.89
C LEU A 114 -4.43 16.77 -14.77
N GLU A 115 -5.58 17.39 -15.10
CA GLU A 115 -6.50 16.86 -16.10
C GLU A 115 -5.83 16.72 -17.48
N GLY A 116 -5.02 17.70 -17.88
CA GLY A 116 -4.22 17.63 -19.09
C GLY A 116 -3.24 16.43 -19.07
N ALA A 117 -2.54 16.24 -17.99
CA ALA A 117 -1.63 15.09 -17.81
C ALA A 117 -2.35 13.74 -17.82
N ARG A 118 -3.62 13.70 -17.38
CA ARG A 118 -4.47 12.52 -17.37
C ARG A 118 -5.03 12.17 -18.75
N ALA A 119 -5.13 13.12 -19.65
CA ALA A 119 -5.75 12.98 -20.96
C ALA A 119 -4.85 12.24 -21.98
N ILE A 120 -4.29 11.09 -21.58
CA ILE A 120 -3.51 10.20 -22.43
C ILE A 120 -4.34 8.97 -22.84
N PRO A 121 -4.07 8.37 -24.00
CA PRO A 121 -4.67 7.10 -24.37
C PRO A 121 -4.31 6.01 -23.35
N VAL A 122 -5.33 5.38 -22.77
CA VAL A 122 -5.19 4.21 -21.90
C VAL A 122 -5.88 3.03 -22.59
N ASP A 123 -5.30 1.83 -22.51
CA ASP A 123 -5.88 0.62 -23.05
C ASP A 123 -7.33 0.47 -22.56
N ALA A 124 -8.24 0.01 -23.42
CA ALA A 124 -9.68 -0.04 -23.14
C ALA A 124 -10.05 -0.95 -21.93
N ASP A 125 -9.20 -1.92 -21.61
CA ASP A 125 -9.35 -2.84 -20.48
C ASP A 125 -8.70 -2.32 -19.18
N ARG A 126 -8.15 -1.09 -19.20
CA ARG A 126 -7.46 -0.46 -18.05
C ARG A 126 -8.13 0.83 -17.65
N GLN A 127 -7.95 1.20 -16.41
CA GLN A 127 -8.35 2.49 -15.85
C GLN A 127 -7.19 3.15 -15.11
N ILE A 128 -7.18 4.48 -15.08
CA ILE A 128 -6.25 5.25 -14.24
C ILE A 128 -6.72 5.11 -12.80
N LEU A 129 -5.84 4.59 -11.96
CA LEU A 129 -6.07 4.47 -10.52
C LEU A 129 -5.60 5.72 -9.79
N HIS A 130 -4.36 6.17 -10.07
CA HIS A 130 -3.78 7.38 -9.48
C HIS A 130 -3.06 8.23 -10.52
N VAL A 131 -3.07 9.56 -10.29
CA VAL A 131 -2.26 10.56 -10.99
C VAL A 131 -1.36 11.20 -9.95
N LEU A 132 -0.11 10.78 -9.88
CA LEU A 132 0.82 11.17 -8.83
C LEU A 132 1.74 12.28 -9.34
N PRO A 133 1.57 13.54 -8.90
CA PRO A 133 2.48 14.62 -9.28
C PRO A 133 3.89 14.32 -8.78
N ARG A 134 4.88 14.61 -9.61
CA ARG A 134 6.28 14.53 -9.26
C ARG A 134 6.87 15.92 -9.04
N GLU A 135 6.64 16.82 -9.99
CA GLU A 135 7.08 18.20 -9.94
C GLU A 135 6.19 19.08 -10.80
N TYR A 136 6.07 20.34 -10.42
CA TYR A 136 5.46 21.39 -11.24
C TYR A 136 6.52 22.27 -11.86
N MET A 137 6.14 22.97 -12.94
CA MET A 137 6.95 23.96 -13.62
C MET A 137 6.12 25.21 -13.84
N VAL A 138 6.64 26.38 -13.44
CA VAL A 138 6.02 27.68 -13.74
C VAL A 138 6.94 28.40 -14.70
N ASP A 139 6.47 28.64 -15.92
CA ASP A 139 7.22 29.18 -17.06
C ASP A 139 8.47 28.35 -17.38
N SER A 140 9.67 28.76 -16.94
CA SER A 140 10.95 28.09 -17.12
C SER A 140 11.56 27.58 -15.81
N GLN A 141 10.86 27.75 -14.68
CA GLN A 141 11.30 27.25 -13.37
C GLN A 141 10.69 25.87 -13.13
N ASP A 142 11.51 24.87 -12.97
CA ASP A 142 11.16 23.48 -12.63
C ASP A 142 11.40 23.17 -11.15
N GLY A 143 11.15 21.92 -10.73
CA GLY A 143 11.36 21.45 -9.36
C GLY A 143 10.40 22.06 -8.32
N ILE A 144 9.26 22.63 -8.75
CA ILE A 144 8.29 23.24 -7.85
C ILE A 144 7.35 22.14 -7.32
N ARG A 145 7.11 22.15 -6.01
CA ARG A 145 6.16 21.22 -5.37
C ARG A 145 4.77 21.82 -5.26
N ASP A 146 4.68 23.00 -4.65
CA ASP A 146 3.42 23.74 -4.55
C ASP A 146 3.53 25.00 -5.42
N PRO A 147 2.88 25.00 -6.58
CA PRO A 147 2.90 26.14 -7.47
C PRO A 147 1.86 27.21 -7.09
N ILE A 148 0.95 26.96 -6.13
CA ILE A 148 -0.15 27.87 -5.80
C ILE A 148 0.39 29.21 -5.28
N GLY A 149 -0.12 30.32 -5.84
CA GLY A 149 0.35 31.68 -5.50
C GLY A 149 1.57 32.14 -6.28
N MET A 150 2.20 31.29 -7.09
CA MET A 150 3.33 31.71 -7.92
C MET A 150 2.86 32.53 -9.15
N ALA A 151 3.57 33.60 -9.46
CA ALA A 151 3.30 34.39 -10.65
C ALA A 151 3.88 33.72 -11.91
N GLY A 152 3.10 33.70 -13.00
CA GLY A 152 3.52 33.10 -14.26
C GLY A 152 2.41 33.11 -15.31
N VAL A 153 2.72 32.63 -16.52
CA VAL A 153 1.77 32.52 -17.63
C VAL A 153 1.50 31.06 -18.05
N ARG A 154 2.41 30.15 -17.69
CA ARG A 154 2.33 28.73 -18.06
C ARG A 154 2.63 27.86 -16.86
N LEU A 155 1.72 26.94 -16.56
CA LEU A 155 1.91 25.89 -15.56
C LEU A 155 2.12 24.55 -16.27
N GLY A 156 3.20 23.87 -15.94
CA GLY A 156 3.47 22.48 -16.34
C GLY A 156 3.44 21.55 -15.12
N VAL A 157 3.19 20.27 -15.35
CA VAL A 157 3.33 19.21 -14.33
C VAL A 157 3.90 17.95 -14.97
N LYS A 158 4.82 17.29 -14.30
CA LYS A 158 5.22 15.92 -14.58
C LYS A 158 4.53 15.00 -13.58
N VAL A 159 3.84 13.97 -14.06
CA VAL A 159 3.11 13.03 -13.23
C VAL A 159 3.53 11.61 -13.51
N ASN A 160 3.37 10.77 -12.50
CA ASN A 160 3.39 9.32 -12.63
C ASN A 160 1.94 8.81 -12.64
N LEU A 161 1.51 8.24 -13.76
CA LEU A 161 0.17 7.66 -13.93
C LEU A 161 0.20 6.18 -13.55
N VAL A 162 -0.56 5.82 -12.53
CA VAL A 162 -0.75 4.43 -12.15
C VAL A 162 -2.06 3.93 -12.76
N THR A 163 -1.97 2.87 -13.56
CA THR A 163 -3.13 2.24 -14.18
C THR A 163 -3.30 0.81 -13.69
N ALA A 164 -4.54 0.35 -13.63
CA ALA A 164 -4.92 -1.00 -13.23
C ALA A 164 -5.86 -1.64 -14.26
N ALA A 165 -5.87 -2.97 -14.36
CA ALA A 165 -6.89 -3.66 -15.15
C ALA A 165 -8.27 -3.43 -14.53
N THR A 166 -9.23 -2.90 -15.30
CA THR A 166 -10.58 -2.54 -14.85
C THR A 166 -11.29 -3.72 -14.17
N SER A 167 -11.18 -4.91 -14.75
CA SER A 167 -11.81 -6.12 -14.21
C SER A 167 -11.23 -6.52 -12.84
N CYS A 168 -9.92 -6.29 -12.59
CA CYS A 168 -9.30 -6.60 -11.31
C CYS A 168 -9.80 -5.66 -10.21
N VAL A 169 -9.87 -4.36 -10.51
CA VAL A 169 -10.42 -3.36 -9.57
C VAL A 169 -11.88 -3.65 -9.25
N GLN A 170 -12.71 -3.89 -10.28
CA GLN A 170 -14.12 -4.21 -10.09
C GLN A 170 -14.34 -5.49 -9.30
N ASN A 171 -13.52 -6.54 -9.50
CA ASN A 171 -13.63 -7.75 -8.71
C ASN A 171 -13.30 -7.53 -7.22
N ALA A 172 -12.31 -6.70 -6.90
CA ALA A 172 -11.99 -6.34 -5.53
C ALA A 172 -13.16 -5.57 -4.88
N ILE A 173 -13.70 -4.55 -5.57
CA ILE A 173 -14.87 -3.78 -5.12
C ILE A 173 -16.07 -4.70 -4.89
N ARG A 174 -16.41 -5.57 -5.85
CA ARG A 174 -17.52 -6.53 -5.72
C ARG A 174 -17.37 -7.47 -4.53
N CYS A 175 -16.13 -7.88 -4.20
CA CYS A 175 -15.91 -8.71 -3.00
C CYS A 175 -16.26 -7.94 -1.72
N ALA A 176 -15.93 -6.64 -1.62
CA ALA A 176 -16.30 -5.79 -0.50
C ALA A 176 -17.82 -5.53 -0.44
N GLU A 177 -18.44 -5.19 -1.58
CA GLU A 177 -19.89 -4.96 -1.70
C GLU A 177 -20.71 -6.19 -1.30
N ARG A 178 -20.26 -7.41 -1.66
CA ARG A 178 -20.91 -8.67 -1.23
C ARG A 178 -20.82 -8.94 0.28
N CYS A 179 -19.93 -8.21 0.98
CA CYS A 179 -19.89 -8.20 2.45
C CYS A 179 -20.78 -7.09 3.06
N GLY A 180 -21.50 -6.30 2.24
CA GLY A 180 -22.32 -5.18 2.68
C GLY A 180 -21.52 -3.91 2.94
N LEU A 181 -20.30 -3.81 2.42
CA LEU A 181 -19.40 -2.67 2.60
C LEU A 181 -19.47 -1.71 1.42
N ALA A 182 -19.53 -0.42 1.69
CA ALA A 182 -19.31 0.63 0.70
C ALA A 182 -17.80 0.91 0.59
N VAL A 183 -17.27 0.98 -0.64
CA VAL A 183 -15.88 1.36 -0.89
C VAL A 183 -15.83 2.86 -1.15
N ALA A 184 -15.23 3.61 -0.21
CA ALA A 184 -15.07 5.06 -0.36
C ALA A 184 -14.03 5.39 -1.44
N ASP A 185 -12.90 4.68 -1.42
CA ASP A 185 -11.86 4.82 -2.42
C ASP A 185 -11.04 3.52 -2.56
N VAL A 186 -10.33 3.41 -3.70
CA VAL A 186 -9.45 2.29 -4.01
C VAL A 186 -8.02 2.81 -4.14
N VAL A 187 -7.16 2.36 -3.27
CA VAL A 187 -5.80 2.88 -3.10
C VAL A 187 -4.76 1.84 -3.48
N LEU A 188 -3.71 2.26 -4.17
CA LEU A 188 -2.56 1.41 -4.47
C LEU A 188 -1.84 1.00 -3.16
N GLN A 189 -1.68 -0.31 -2.90
CA GLN A 189 -1.09 -0.83 -1.66
C GLN A 189 0.29 -0.24 -1.33
N PRO A 190 1.29 -0.20 -2.23
CA PRO A 190 2.58 0.41 -1.91
C PRO A 190 2.50 1.91 -1.58
N LEU A 191 1.52 2.64 -2.11
CA LEU A 191 1.28 4.03 -1.72
C LEU A 191 0.82 4.10 -0.26
N ALA A 192 -0.15 3.27 0.11
CA ALA A 192 -0.62 3.17 1.49
C ALA A 192 0.53 2.71 2.43
N SER A 193 1.29 1.69 2.05
CA SER A 193 2.43 1.22 2.84
C SER A 193 3.46 2.33 3.08
N ALA A 194 3.78 3.14 2.06
CA ALA A 194 4.70 4.27 2.16
C ALA A 194 4.21 5.32 3.16
N GLU A 195 2.91 5.68 3.12
CA GLU A 195 2.32 6.62 4.08
C GLU A 195 2.37 6.12 5.52
N ALA A 196 2.39 4.81 5.74
CA ALA A 196 2.51 4.25 7.09
C ALA A 196 3.94 4.27 7.64
N VAL A 197 4.96 4.10 6.77
CA VAL A 197 6.32 3.73 7.21
C VAL A 197 7.41 4.77 6.94
N LEU A 198 7.13 5.77 6.08
CA LEU A 198 8.09 6.81 5.73
C LEU A 198 7.91 8.07 6.60
N SER A 199 9.02 8.72 6.88
CA SER A 199 9.05 10.12 7.31
C SER A 199 9.09 11.06 6.10
N ASP A 200 8.75 12.33 6.34
CA ASP A 200 8.82 13.36 5.29
C ASP A 200 10.27 13.64 4.87
N ASP A 201 11.22 13.58 5.81
CA ASP A 201 12.65 13.72 5.51
C ASP A 201 13.15 12.63 4.55
N GLU A 202 12.73 11.38 4.72
CA GLU A 202 13.09 10.28 3.82
C GLU A 202 12.50 10.48 2.41
N LYS A 203 11.24 10.93 2.33
CA LYS A 203 10.61 11.26 1.04
C LYS A 203 11.38 12.38 0.34
N GLU A 204 11.83 13.39 1.10
CA GLU A 204 12.58 14.54 0.61
C GLU A 204 13.95 14.15 0.05
N ILE A 205 14.73 13.40 0.83
CA ILE A 205 16.11 13.02 0.50
C ILE A 205 16.15 11.98 -0.63
N GLY A 206 15.01 11.30 -0.84
CA GLY A 206 14.87 10.21 -1.82
C GLY A 206 15.02 8.82 -1.19
N VAL A 207 13.97 7.99 -1.34
CA VAL A 207 13.87 6.67 -0.71
C VAL A 207 13.13 5.69 -1.62
N ALA A 208 13.52 4.41 -1.54
CA ALA A 208 12.73 3.32 -2.11
C ALA A 208 11.95 2.60 -1.00
N VAL A 209 10.63 2.48 -1.16
CA VAL A 209 9.83 1.55 -0.35
C VAL A 209 9.63 0.27 -1.13
N ILE A 210 9.95 -0.85 -0.48
CA ILE A 210 9.80 -2.19 -1.05
C ILE A 210 8.88 -2.98 -0.13
N ASP A 211 7.65 -3.21 -0.56
CA ASP A 211 6.66 -4.04 0.14
C ASP A 211 6.72 -5.46 -0.38
N ILE A 212 7.24 -6.40 0.43
CA ILE A 212 7.35 -7.81 0.07
C ILE A 212 6.18 -8.56 0.68
N GLY A 213 5.12 -8.69 -0.12
CA GLY A 213 3.93 -9.45 0.23
C GLY A 213 4.08 -10.95 0.02
N GLY A 214 2.96 -11.68 0.12
CA GLY A 214 2.94 -13.11 -0.16
C GLY A 214 3.08 -13.46 -1.64
N GLY A 215 2.49 -12.67 -2.53
CA GLY A 215 2.42 -12.96 -3.97
C GLY A 215 3.12 -11.97 -4.87
N THR A 216 3.45 -10.80 -4.36
CA THR A 216 4.08 -9.68 -5.08
C THR A 216 5.15 -9.03 -4.22
N THR A 217 6.06 -8.33 -4.90
CA THR A 217 6.97 -7.35 -4.33
C THR A 217 6.68 -6.03 -5.04
N ASP A 218 6.23 -5.06 -4.29
CA ASP A 218 5.83 -3.75 -4.79
C ASP A 218 6.93 -2.74 -4.49
N ILE A 219 7.28 -1.90 -5.47
CA ILE A 219 8.35 -0.89 -5.38
C ILE A 219 7.72 0.49 -5.59
N LEU A 220 8.00 1.41 -4.69
CA LEU A 220 7.65 2.82 -4.82
C LEU A 220 8.90 3.68 -4.57
N LEU A 221 9.22 4.57 -5.49
CA LEU A 221 10.37 5.47 -5.37
C LEU A 221 9.90 6.90 -5.14
N TYR A 222 10.42 7.51 -4.08
CA TYR A 222 10.31 8.95 -3.82
C TYR A 222 11.61 9.63 -4.19
N VAL A 223 11.49 10.77 -4.88
CA VAL A 223 12.60 11.65 -5.22
C VAL A 223 12.10 13.08 -5.04
N ASP A 224 12.86 13.90 -4.34
CA ASP A 224 12.48 15.29 -4.04
C ASP A 224 11.06 15.41 -3.46
N GLY A 225 10.66 14.49 -2.57
CA GLY A 225 9.36 14.38 -1.93
C GLY A 225 8.20 13.92 -2.82
N GLY A 226 8.39 13.81 -4.13
CA GLY A 226 7.40 13.34 -5.08
C GLY A 226 7.54 11.85 -5.41
N ILE A 227 6.44 11.22 -5.84
CA ILE A 227 6.46 9.82 -6.28
C ILE A 227 6.98 9.75 -7.71
N ALA A 228 8.22 9.29 -7.85
CA ALA A 228 8.91 9.23 -9.13
C ALA A 228 8.62 7.95 -9.93
N HIS A 229 8.38 6.82 -9.24
CA HIS A 229 8.12 5.54 -9.91
C HIS A 229 7.34 4.58 -9.02
N ALA A 230 6.46 3.76 -9.64
CA ALA A 230 5.79 2.65 -9.00
C ALA A 230 5.86 1.41 -9.89
N SER A 231 6.21 0.27 -9.35
CA SER A 231 6.20 -1.00 -10.09
C SER A 231 5.90 -2.19 -9.21
N VAL A 232 5.44 -3.29 -9.82
CA VAL A 232 5.08 -4.53 -9.16
C VAL A 232 5.82 -5.69 -9.79
N ILE A 233 6.47 -6.50 -8.95
CA ILE A 233 7.14 -7.73 -9.34
C ILE A 233 6.24 -8.90 -8.88
N PRO A 234 5.83 -9.85 -9.75
CA PRO A 234 4.92 -10.93 -9.42
C PRO A 234 5.60 -12.11 -8.70
N VAL A 235 6.49 -11.80 -7.77
CA VAL A 235 7.24 -12.72 -6.90
C VAL A 235 7.16 -12.21 -5.46
N GLY A 236 7.05 -13.12 -4.48
CA GLY A 236 6.95 -12.76 -3.06
C GLY A 236 7.13 -13.98 -2.17
N GLY A 237 6.74 -13.88 -0.89
CA GLY A 237 6.96 -14.88 0.14
C GLY A 237 6.40 -16.28 -0.15
N ASN A 238 5.37 -16.41 -1.01
CA ASN A 238 4.84 -17.71 -1.42
C ASN A 238 5.80 -18.48 -2.35
N ASN A 239 6.65 -17.78 -3.08
CA ASN A 239 7.68 -18.41 -3.89
C ASN A 239 8.71 -19.09 -2.98
N ILE A 240 9.14 -18.41 -1.90
CA ILE A 240 10.00 -18.99 -0.87
C ILE A 240 9.34 -20.24 -0.25
N THR A 241 8.05 -20.16 0.11
CA THR A 241 7.30 -21.30 0.66
C THR A 241 7.28 -22.47 -0.33
N SER A 242 7.08 -22.21 -1.63
CA SER A 242 7.06 -23.24 -2.67
C SER A 242 8.42 -23.93 -2.82
N ASP A 243 9.51 -23.17 -2.76
CA ASP A 243 10.88 -23.72 -2.84
C ASP A 243 11.19 -24.60 -1.62
N ILE A 244 10.78 -24.19 -0.41
CA ILE A 244 10.90 -24.97 0.81
C ILE A 244 10.10 -26.28 0.70
N ALA A 245 8.84 -26.19 0.22
CA ALA A 245 7.98 -27.37 0.06
C ALA A 245 8.60 -28.39 -0.90
N ALA A 246 9.16 -27.93 -2.01
CA ALA A 246 9.84 -28.77 -3.00
C ALA A 246 11.16 -29.32 -2.46
N GLY A 247 12.04 -28.47 -1.94
CA GLY A 247 13.39 -28.84 -1.46
C GLY A 247 13.34 -29.78 -0.25
N LEU A 248 12.46 -29.49 0.71
CA LEU A 248 12.29 -30.35 1.89
C LEU A 248 11.25 -31.46 1.70
N ARG A 249 10.55 -31.55 0.55
CA ARG A 249 9.45 -32.50 0.31
C ARG A 249 8.46 -32.54 1.46
N THR A 250 7.98 -31.35 1.85
CA THR A 250 7.02 -31.14 2.95
C THR A 250 5.73 -30.51 2.42
N PRO A 251 4.56 -30.68 3.09
CA PRO A 251 3.35 -29.99 2.68
C PRO A 251 3.50 -28.46 2.69
N MET A 252 2.81 -27.76 1.78
CA MET A 252 2.87 -26.28 1.67
C MET A 252 2.59 -25.56 3.00
N ALA A 253 1.62 -26.02 3.78
CA ALA A 253 1.29 -25.45 5.08
C ALA A 253 2.45 -25.56 6.08
N GLU A 254 3.15 -26.71 6.06
CA GLU A 254 4.32 -26.93 6.91
C GLU A 254 5.52 -26.16 6.41
N ALA A 255 5.71 -26.04 5.11
CA ALA A 255 6.74 -25.18 4.52
C ALA A 255 6.57 -23.71 4.93
N ASP A 256 5.32 -23.19 4.92
CA ASP A 256 5.04 -21.83 5.39
C ASP A 256 5.30 -21.69 6.90
N ARG A 257 4.94 -22.70 7.69
CA ARG A 257 5.23 -22.72 9.13
C ARG A 257 6.75 -22.73 9.39
N LEU A 258 7.50 -23.59 8.70
CA LEU A 258 8.96 -23.66 8.84
C LEU A 258 9.64 -22.35 8.42
N LYS A 259 9.19 -21.74 7.31
CA LYS A 259 9.67 -20.42 6.89
C LYS A 259 9.51 -19.37 7.98
N ARG A 260 8.33 -19.29 8.60
CA ARG A 260 8.03 -18.27 9.62
C ARG A 260 8.75 -18.51 10.95
N LEU A 261 8.90 -19.77 11.37
CA LEU A 261 9.45 -20.09 12.69
C LEU A 261 10.98 -20.28 12.69
N SER A 262 11.52 -20.79 11.59
CA SER A 262 12.91 -21.24 11.53
C SER A 262 13.66 -20.73 10.30
N GLY A 263 12.98 -20.03 9.37
CA GLY A 263 13.60 -19.51 8.17
C GLY A 263 14.62 -18.43 8.45
N CYS A 264 15.67 -18.39 7.63
CA CYS A 264 16.67 -17.31 7.61
C CYS A 264 17.06 -17.06 6.15
N ALA A 265 17.11 -15.79 5.75
CA ALA A 265 17.48 -15.38 4.39
C ALA A 265 18.99 -15.54 4.11
N LEU A 266 19.80 -15.57 5.16
CA LEU A 266 21.26 -15.68 5.09
C LEU A 266 21.74 -16.91 5.85
N GLY A 267 22.21 -17.94 5.14
CA GLY A 267 22.67 -19.18 5.75
C GLY A 267 23.80 -18.97 6.77
N ARG A 268 24.66 -17.99 6.57
CA ARG A 268 25.77 -17.67 7.51
C ARG A 268 25.30 -17.16 8.90
N MET A 269 24.02 -16.74 9.02
CA MET A 269 23.43 -16.34 10.31
C MET A 269 22.87 -17.52 11.11
N VAL A 270 22.88 -18.73 10.54
CA VAL A 270 22.39 -19.96 11.18
C VAL A 270 23.55 -20.74 11.75
N ALA A 271 23.45 -21.10 13.03
CA ALA A 271 24.46 -21.94 13.68
C ALA A 271 24.44 -23.37 13.13
N ASP A 272 25.62 -24.00 13.06
CA ASP A 272 25.78 -25.33 12.41
C ASP A 272 25.09 -26.48 13.18
N ASP A 273 24.84 -26.29 14.48
CA ASP A 273 24.22 -27.26 15.39
C ASP A 273 22.70 -27.13 15.53
N GLU A 274 22.09 -26.13 14.88
CA GLU A 274 20.65 -25.94 14.93
C GLU A 274 19.94 -26.98 14.07
N GLU A 275 18.99 -27.70 14.67
CA GLU A 275 18.13 -28.69 14.00
C GLU A 275 16.66 -28.23 13.96
N ILE A 276 15.97 -28.60 12.90
CA ILE A 276 14.52 -28.42 12.74
C ILE A 276 13.86 -29.78 12.46
N GLU A 277 12.61 -29.91 12.84
CA GLU A 277 11.79 -31.06 12.51
C GLU A 277 10.96 -30.78 11.26
N VAL A 278 11.15 -31.59 10.21
CA VAL A 278 10.48 -31.43 8.91
C VAL A 278 9.45 -32.55 8.74
N PRO A 279 8.14 -32.20 8.76
CA PRO A 279 7.06 -33.14 8.48
C PRO A 279 7.12 -33.66 7.03
N GLY A 280 6.90 -34.95 6.83
CA GLY A 280 6.89 -35.57 5.50
C GLY A 280 5.51 -35.47 4.82
N VAL A 281 5.49 -35.54 3.48
CA VAL A 281 4.27 -35.64 2.68
C VAL A 281 3.70 -37.05 2.80
N GLY A 282 2.36 -37.20 2.80
CA GLY A 282 1.72 -38.54 2.74
C GLY A 282 1.82 -39.36 4.00
N GLY A 283 1.99 -38.73 5.18
CA GLY A 283 2.03 -39.44 6.47
C GLY A 283 3.40 -40.05 6.81
N HIS A 284 4.45 -39.67 6.06
CA HIS A 284 5.81 -40.08 6.43
C HIS A 284 6.22 -39.47 7.77
N VAL A 285 7.02 -40.23 8.52
CA VAL A 285 7.55 -39.81 9.82
C VAL A 285 8.35 -38.50 9.65
N PRO A 286 8.14 -37.51 10.53
CA PRO A 286 8.94 -36.30 10.55
C PRO A 286 10.44 -36.62 10.69
N ARG A 287 11.28 -35.85 9.99
CA ARG A 287 12.73 -36.04 10.04
C ARG A 287 13.42 -34.80 10.61
N LYS A 288 14.48 -35.03 11.34
CA LYS A 288 15.39 -33.97 11.76
C LYS A 288 16.29 -33.58 10.60
N THR A 289 16.47 -32.28 10.44
CA THR A 289 17.28 -31.69 9.35
C THR A 289 18.01 -30.47 9.96
N ALA A 290 19.26 -30.24 9.58
CA ALA A 290 19.96 -29.04 9.97
C ALA A 290 19.18 -27.79 9.49
N ARG A 291 19.00 -26.78 10.35
CA ARG A 291 18.32 -25.51 10.00
C ARG A 291 19.01 -24.82 8.82
N ARG A 292 20.34 -25.04 8.69
CA ARG A 292 21.14 -24.54 7.57
C ARG A 292 20.57 -24.95 6.21
N VAL A 293 20.12 -26.21 6.06
CA VAL A 293 19.51 -26.70 4.81
C VAL A 293 18.26 -25.92 4.43
N LEU A 294 17.45 -25.49 5.41
CA LEU A 294 16.30 -24.63 5.17
C LEU A 294 16.74 -23.26 4.63
N SER A 295 17.78 -22.67 5.22
CA SER A 295 18.33 -21.38 4.74
C SER A 295 18.96 -21.50 3.36
N ASP A 296 19.68 -22.59 3.06
CA ASP A 296 20.28 -22.83 1.74
C ASP A 296 19.21 -22.94 0.63
N ILE A 297 17.95 -23.28 0.98
CA ILE A 297 16.83 -23.27 0.04
C ILE A 297 16.23 -21.85 -0.08
N ILE A 298 16.19 -21.09 1.00
CA ILE A 298 15.58 -19.77 1.08
C ILE A 298 16.46 -18.71 0.39
N GLU A 299 17.75 -18.72 0.69
CA GLU A 299 18.74 -17.71 0.29
C GLU A 299 18.73 -17.42 -1.22
N PRO A 300 18.78 -18.41 -2.14
CA PRO A 300 18.76 -18.14 -3.58
C PRO A 300 17.46 -17.45 -4.06
N ARG A 301 16.32 -17.72 -3.40
CA ARG A 301 15.06 -17.07 -3.77
C ARG A 301 15.02 -15.62 -3.28
N VAL A 302 15.54 -15.35 -2.12
CA VAL A 302 15.64 -13.97 -1.60
C VAL A 302 16.63 -13.16 -2.43
N GLU A 303 17.76 -13.76 -2.82
CA GLU A 303 18.72 -13.17 -3.75
C GLU A 303 18.06 -12.79 -5.08
N GLU A 304 17.29 -13.71 -5.68
CA GLU A 304 16.54 -13.43 -6.91
C GLU A 304 15.58 -12.25 -6.74
N ILE A 305 14.83 -12.19 -5.63
CA ILE A 305 13.90 -11.08 -5.36
C ILE A 305 14.67 -9.76 -5.36
N PHE A 306 15.76 -9.65 -4.58
CA PHE A 306 16.50 -8.40 -4.47
C PHE A 306 17.30 -8.06 -5.74
N ALA A 307 17.78 -9.05 -6.48
CA ALA A 307 18.42 -8.81 -7.78
C ALA A 307 17.43 -8.22 -8.81
N VAL A 308 16.18 -8.72 -8.82
CA VAL A 308 15.13 -8.16 -9.68
C VAL A 308 14.71 -6.76 -9.21
N VAL A 309 14.60 -6.54 -7.90
CA VAL A 309 14.34 -5.21 -7.32
C VAL A 309 15.43 -4.22 -7.72
N ARG A 310 16.71 -4.58 -7.51
CA ARG A 310 17.85 -3.75 -7.89
C ARG A 310 17.79 -3.36 -9.36
N LYS A 311 17.60 -4.35 -10.25
CA LYS A 311 17.48 -4.10 -11.68
C LYS A 311 16.33 -3.14 -12.01
N ARG A 312 15.16 -3.27 -11.34
CA ARG A 312 14.03 -2.37 -11.56
C ARG A 312 14.34 -0.93 -11.16
N ILE A 313 15.07 -0.73 -10.06
CA ILE A 313 15.52 0.59 -9.63
C ILE A 313 16.55 1.15 -10.60
N GLU A 314 17.54 0.37 -11.00
CA GLU A 314 18.56 0.75 -12.01
C GLU A 314 17.93 1.15 -13.35
N ASP A 315 16.93 0.40 -13.83
CA ASP A 315 16.20 0.69 -15.08
C ASP A 315 15.46 2.05 -15.06
N THR A 316 15.19 2.61 -13.89
CA THR A 316 14.59 3.96 -13.75
C THR A 316 15.62 5.09 -13.91
N GLY A 317 16.92 4.80 -13.77
CA GLY A 317 17.99 5.79 -13.72
C GLY A 317 18.01 6.64 -12.46
N MET A 318 17.25 6.27 -11.40
CA MET A 318 17.08 7.06 -10.18
C MET A 318 17.91 6.54 -8.99
N LEU A 319 18.72 5.51 -9.16
CA LEU A 319 19.46 4.86 -8.07
C LEU A 319 20.27 5.86 -7.22
N GLU A 320 20.96 6.80 -7.87
CA GLU A 320 21.80 7.80 -7.19
C GLU A 320 20.98 8.87 -6.43
N GLN A 321 19.68 8.97 -6.70
CA GLN A 321 18.77 9.91 -6.05
C GLN A 321 18.14 9.34 -4.76
N LEU A 322 18.37 8.06 -4.45
CA LEU A 322 17.81 7.37 -3.28
C LEU A 322 18.76 7.47 -2.07
N SER A 323 19.10 8.69 -1.67
CA SER A 323 20.11 8.92 -0.61
C SER A 323 19.68 8.45 0.78
N ALA A 324 18.37 8.37 1.06
CA ALA A 324 17.86 7.77 2.29
C ALA A 324 17.86 6.23 2.26
N GLY A 325 18.19 5.61 1.12
CA GLY A 325 18.28 4.15 0.97
C GLY A 325 16.94 3.48 0.76
N VAL A 326 16.74 2.34 1.42
CA VAL A 326 15.60 1.45 1.22
C VAL A 326 14.84 1.18 2.51
N VAL A 327 13.52 1.23 2.45
CA VAL A 327 12.62 0.82 3.51
C VAL A 327 11.88 -0.43 3.09
N LEU A 328 12.17 -1.56 3.77
CA LEU A 328 11.51 -2.84 3.54
C LEU A 328 10.28 -2.96 4.42
N THR A 329 9.14 -3.32 3.84
CA THR A 329 7.90 -3.59 4.57
C THR A 329 7.17 -4.80 4.00
N GLY A 330 6.01 -5.16 4.55
CA GLY A 330 5.27 -6.35 4.16
C GLY A 330 5.63 -7.60 4.96
N GLY A 331 4.75 -8.60 4.90
CA GLY A 331 4.84 -9.77 5.76
C GLY A 331 6.05 -10.69 5.52
N ALA A 332 6.66 -10.66 4.33
CA ALA A 332 7.83 -11.47 4.04
C ALA A 332 9.12 -10.91 4.68
N VAL A 333 9.13 -9.62 5.05
CA VAL A 333 10.28 -8.97 5.70
C VAL A 333 10.51 -9.48 7.13
N LEU A 334 9.52 -10.14 7.73
CA LEU A 334 9.67 -10.81 9.03
C LEU A 334 10.65 -11.99 9.01
N LEU A 335 11.07 -12.46 7.83
CA LEU A 335 12.08 -13.48 7.70
C LEU A 335 13.43 -12.95 8.20
N GLN A 336 14.08 -13.69 9.09
CA GLN A 336 15.38 -13.32 9.65
C GLN A 336 16.41 -13.08 8.55
N GLY A 337 17.21 -12.01 8.66
CA GLY A 337 18.31 -11.71 7.72
C GLY A 337 17.87 -10.98 6.45
N MET A 338 16.59 -10.57 6.33
CA MET A 338 16.09 -9.89 5.12
C MET A 338 16.73 -8.52 4.90
N CYS A 339 16.88 -7.71 5.94
CA CYS A 339 17.47 -6.37 5.81
C CYS A 339 18.97 -6.46 5.49
N GLU A 340 19.69 -7.31 6.19
CA GLU A 340 21.12 -7.53 5.98
C GLU A 340 21.42 -8.01 4.57
N PHE A 341 20.58 -8.93 4.06
CA PHE A 341 20.76 -9.45 2.70
C PHE A 341 20.38 -8.40 1.65
N ALA A 342 19.35 -7.61 1.91
CA ALA A 342 18.98 -6.50 1.03
C ALA A 342 20.10 -5.46 0.92
N GLU A 343 20.73 -5.08 2.04
CA GLU A 343 21.89 -4.16 2.04
C GLU A 343 23.03 -4.65 1.16
N GLU A 344 23.35 -5.94 1.24
CA GLU A 344 24.43 -6.53 0.44
C GLU A 344 24.14 -6.47 -1.07
N ILE A 345 22.90 -6.82 -1.46
CA ILE A 345 22.54 -6.87 -2.88
C ILE A 345 22.27 -5.48 -3.45
N LEU A 346 21.55 -4.64 -2.70
CA LEU A 346 21.18 -3.30 -3.17
C LEU A 346 22.33 -2.29 -3.09
N GLY A 347 23.29 -2.51 -2.17
CA GLY A 347 24.45 -1.65 -1.99
C GLY A 347 24.11 -0.29 -1.38
N MET A 348 23.03 -0.20 -0.61
CA MET A 348 22.56 1.01 0.07
C MET A 348 21.97 0.67 1.43
N PRO A 349 21.86 1.63 2.36
CA PRO A 349 21.27 1.38 3.69
C PRO A 349 19.84 0.84 3.59
N VAL A 350 19.52 -0.14 4.43
CA VAL A 350 18.19 -0.77 4.48
C VAL A 350 17.66 -0.77 5.91
N ARG A 351 16.40 -0.39 6.08
CA ARG A 351 15.69 -0.55 7.36
C ARG A 351 14.34 -1.22 7.18
N THR A 352 13.85 -1.83 8.25
CA THR A 352 12.45 -2.28 8.30
C THR A 352 11.51 -1.09 8.46
N GLY A 353 10.50 -1.02 7.63
CA GLY A 353 9.41 -0.05 7.71
C GLY A 353 8.30 -0.55 8.63
N LEU A 354 8.12 0.12 9.75
CA LEU A 354 7.06 -0.14 10.72
C LEU A 354 6.05 0.99 10.69
N PRO A 355 4.74 0.73 10.90
CA PRO A 355 3.73 1.78 10.98
C PRO A 355 4.03 2.79 12.09
N THR A 356 3.96 4.08 11.75
CA THR A 356 4.24 5.21 12.65
C THR A 356 3.12 6.25 12.60
N GLY A 357 3.13 7.24 13.49
CA GLY A 357 2.18 8.36 13.48
C GLY A 357 0.75 7.97 13.88
N ILE A 358 0.59 6.92 14.67
CA ILE A 358 -0.69 6.39 15.17
C ILE A 358 -0.68 6.24 16.69
N LYS A 359 -1.85 6.28 17.31
CA LYS A 359 -2.11 6.09 18.74
C LYS A 359 -3.04 4.90 18.99
N GLY A 360 -3.38 4.62 20.24
CA GLY A 360 -4.32 3.56 20.64
C GLY A 360 -3.63 2.20 20.77
N ILE A 361 -4.22 1.14 20.23
CA ILE A 361 -3.71 -0.23 20.35
C ILE A 361 -2.56 -0.53 19.36
N THR A 362 -1.56 0.35 19.31
CA THR A 362 -0.47 0.31 18.35
C THR A 362 0.33 -0.99 18.36
N GLN A 363 0.41 -1.67 19.51
CA GLN A 363 1.14 -2.95 19.65
C GLN A 363 0.59 -4.05 18.74
N LEU A 364 -0.71 -4.00 18.39
CA LEU A 364 -1.35 -4.98 17.52
C LEU A 364 -1.10 -4.74 16.02
N VAL A 365 -0.62 -3.56 15.65
CA VAL A 365 -0.38 -3.15 14.27
C VAL A 365 1.06 -2.68 14.03
N HIS A 366 1.99 -3.04 14.94
CA HIS A 366 3.38 -2.58 14.91
C HIS A 366 4.24 -3.32 13.88
N GLY A 367 3.83 -4.48 13.38
CA GLY A 367 4.59 -5.26 12.41
C GLY A 367 4.56 -4.67 10.99
N PRO A 368 5.59 -4.95 10.15
CA PRO A 368 5.64 -4.48 8.78
C PRO A 368 4.49 -5.02 7.92
N GLU A 369 3.89 -6.14 8.31
CA GLU A 369 2.72 -6.73 7.66
C GLU A 369 1.44 -5.89 7.77
N TYR A 370 1.41 -4.91 8.66
CA TYR A 370 0.27 -4.00 8.84
C TYR A 370 0.42 -2.68 8.07
N ALA A 371 1.55 -2.45 7.42
CA ALA A 371 1.86 -1.16 6.78
C ALA A 371 0.76 -0.71 5.80
N ALA A 372 0.31 -1.58 4.90
CA ALA A 372 -0.75 -1.24 3.95
C ALA A 372 -2.07 -0.91 4.67
N GLY A 373 -2.50 -1.70 5.66
CA GLY A 373 -3.74 -1.47 6.41
C GLY A 373 -3.74 -0.16 7.19
N VAL A 374 -2.64 0.14 7.89
CA VAL A 374 -2.46 1.42 8.62
C VAL A 374 -2.37 2.59 7.65
N GLY A 375 -1.65 2.42 6.54
CA GLY A 375 -1.53 3.44 5.52
C GLY A 375 -2.86 3.80 4.85
N LEU A 376 -3.75 2.83 4.64
CA LEU A 376 -5.11 3.09 4.16
C LEU A 376 -5.92 3.94 5.14
N VAL A 377 -5.75 3.73 6.43
CA VAL A 377 -6.37 4.58 7.46
C VAL A 377 -5.80 5.99 7.40
N LYS A 378 -4.48 6.15 7.29
CA LYS A 378 -3.85 7.47 7.16
C LYS A 378 -4.32 8.21 5.90
N TYR A 379 -4.39 7.51 4.77
CA TYR A 379 -4.92 8.04 3.53
C TYR A 379 -6.37 8.52 3.68
N GLY A 380 -7.25 7.70 4.28
CA GLY A 380 -8.64 8.08 4.54
C GLY A 380 -8.75 9.29 5.49
N ALA A 381 -7.91 9.37 6.52
CA ALA A 381 -7.87 10.50 7.43
C ALA A 381 -7.46 11.81 6.72
N GLN A 382 -6.50 11.75 5.81
CA GLN A 382 -6.07 12.92 5.01
C GLN A 382 -7.22 13.44 4.13
N ILE A 383 -7.95 12.53 3.44
CA ILE A 383 -9.10 12.92 2.60
C ILE A 383 -10.16 13.61 3.46
N MET A 384 -10.53 13.05 4.61
CA MET A 384 -11.55 13.63 5.49
C MET A 384 -11.14 15.01 6.03
N CYS A 385 -9.88 15.18 6.41
CA CYS A 385 -9.36 16.47 6.82
C CYS A 385 -9.43 17.52 5.69
N ALA A 386 -9.12 17.12 4.46
CA ALA A 386 -9.20 17.99 3.30
C ALA A 386 -10.64 18.42 2.96
N GLU A 387 -11.59 17.49 3.00
CA GLU A 387 -13.03 17.76 2.81
C GLU A 387 -13.59 18.70 3.89
N SER A 388 -13.18 18.50 5.15
CA SER A 388 -13.59 19.35 6.28
C SER A 388 -13.05 20.79 6.14
N ALA A 389 -11.83 20.96 5.61
CA ALA A 389 -11.23 22.26 5.37
C ALA A 389 -11.90 23.03 4.22
N LEU A 390 -12.52 22.34 3.27
CA LEU A 390 -13.21 22.92 2.10
C LEU A 390 -14.68 23.28 2.36
N SER A 391 -15.29 22.76 3.44
CA SER A 391 -16.66 23.09 3.83
C SER A 391 -16.69 24.36 4.69
N PRO A 392 -16.97 25.57 4.14
CA PRO A 392 -17.20 26.74 4.98
C PRO A 392 -18.51 26.49 5.75
N ARG A 393 -18.42 26.45 7.07
CA ARG A 393 -19.54 26.47 8.06
C ARG A 393 -20.91 26.83 7.45
N MET A 394 -21.62 25.85 6.92
CA MET A 394 -23.08 25.89 6.87
C MET A 394 -23.59 25.12 8.08
N ALA A 395 -23.70 25.84 9.20
CA ALA A 395 -24.44 25.37 10.35
C ALA A 395 -25.90 25.09 9.94
N SER A 396 -26.41 23.92 10.37
CA SER A 396 -27.81 23.55 10.43
C SER A 396 -28.56 23.24 9.14
N VAL A 397 -28.31 22.04 8.59
CA VAL A 397 -29.38 21.26 7.94
C VAL A 397 -29.27 19.81 8.45
N PRO A 398 -30.34 19.21 8.98
CA PRO A 398 -30.33 17.85 9.48
C PRO A 398 -30.07 16.85 8.31
N PRO A 399 -29.42 15.72 8.56
CA PRO A 399 -29.10 14.76 7.52
C PRO A 399 -30.38 14.15 6.93
N GLN A 400 -30.67 14.48 5.68
CA GLN A 400 -31.67 13.75 4.93
C GLN A 400 -31.08 12.37 4.57
N THR A 401 -31.78 11.34 4.99
CA THR A 401 -31.58 9.94 4.65
C THR A 401 -31.31 9.75 3.16
N ARG A 402 -30.06 9.55 2.79
CA ARG A 402 -29.70 9.05 1.45
C ARG A 402 -29.88 7.53 1.44
N SER A 403 -31.04 7.10 1.01
CA SER A 403 -31.33 5.71 0.68
C SER A 403 -31.07 5.45 -0.80
N ARG A 404 -29.81 5.29 -1.19
CA ARG A 404 -29.43 4.62 -2.43
C ARG A 404 -27.95 4.28 -2.39
N MET A 405 -27.62 2.99 -2.53
CA MET A 405 -26.21 2.59 -2.74
C MET A 405 -25.75 3.14 -4.10
N PRO A 406 -24.57 3.79 -4.17
CA PRO A 406 -24.01 4.24 -5.43
C PRO A 406 -23.66 3.05 -6.33
N SER A 407 -23.82 3.21 -7.63
CA SER A 407 -23.43 2.19 -8.62
C SER A 407 -21.90 2.09 -8.72
N SER A 408 -21.38 0.99 -9.27
CA SER A 408 -19.94 0.81 -9.50
C SER A 408 -19.29 1.90 -10.35
N GLU A 409 -20.07 2.57 -11.23
CA GLU A 409 -19.62 3.73 -11.99
C GLU A 409 -19.53 5.00 -11.13
N GLU A 410 -20.47 5.19 -10.20
CA GLU A 410 -20.45 6.30 -9.24
C GLU A 410 -19.32 6.17 -8.23
N ILE A 411 -18.91 4.95 -7.86
CA ILE A 411 -17.75 4.68 -6.97
C ILE A 411 -16.44 5.01 -7.70
N VAL A 412 -16.31 4.67 -8.98
CA VAL A 412 -15.13 5.05 -9.79
C VAL A 412 -15.06 6.58 -9.97
N GLU A 413 -16.19 7.26 -9.98
CA GLU A 413 -16.26 8.71 -10.03
C GLU A 413 -15.99 9.37 -8.68
N ALA A 414 -16.43 8.75 -7.56
CA ALA A 414 -16.10 9.15 -6.19
C ALA A 414 -14.62 8.91 -5.85
N SER A 415 -14.02 7.81 -6.31
CA SER A 415 -12.57 7.54 -6.24
C SER A 415 -11.75 8.66 -6.89
N LYS A 416 -12.26 9.25 -7.97
CA LYS A 416 -11.64 10.43 -8.59
C LYS A 416 -11.68 11.66 -7.69
N SER A 417 -12.76 11.88 -6.95
CA SER A 417 -12.88 13.04 -6.05
C SER A 417 -12.02 12.87 -4.79
N GLY A 418 -11.98 11.67 -4.20
CA GLY A 418 -11.17 11.38 -3.02
C GLY A 418 -9.67 11.51 -3.26
N PHE A 419 -9.20 11.04 -4.42
CA PHE A 419 -7.81 11.23 -4.84
C PHE A 419 -7.45 12.71 -5.04
N TRP A 420 -8.34 13.52 -5.61
CA TRP A 420 -8.13 14.96 -5.75
C TRP A 420 -8.06 15.68 -4.39
N GLU A 421 -8.84 15.25 -3.43
CA GLU A 421 -8.78 15.78 -2.07
C GLU A 421 -7.49 15.36 -1.34
N TRP A 422 -7.00 14.13 -1.55
CA TRP A 422 -5.72 13.67 -1.02
C TRP A 422 -4.53 14.49 -1.58
N ILE A 423 -4.49 14.74 -2.90
CA ILE A 423 -3.48 15.65 -3.49
C ILE A 423 -3.54 17.03 -2.83
N LYS A 424 -4.74 17.57 -2.58
CA LYS A 424 -4.91 18.86 -1.91
C LYS A 424 -4.45 18.86 -0.45
N ALA A 425 -4.41 17.71 0.22
CA ALA A 425 -3.97 17.59 1.61
C ALA A 425 -2.48 17.25 1.73
N ALA A 426 -1.89 16.62 0.71
CA ALA A 426 -0.49 16.21 0.68
C ALA A 426 0.44 17.33 0.14
N PHE A 427 -0.14 18.37 -0.44
CA PHE A 427 0.50 19.56 -0.99
C PHE A 427 -0.32 20.81 -0.59
#